data_b648f28eb580d7766a8a430cbf5e03ff
#
_entry.id   b648f28eb580d7766a8a430cbf5e03ff
#
_cell.length_a   1.000
_cell.length_b   1.000
_cell.length_c   1.000
_cell.angle_alpha   90.00
_cell.angle_beta   90.00
_cell.angle_gamma   90.00
#
_symmetry.space_group_name_H-M   'P 1'
#
loop_
_entity.id
_entity.type
_entity.pdbx_description
1 polymer ?
#
loop_
_entity_poly.entity_id
_entity_poly.type
_entity_poly.pdbx_seq_one_letter_code
_entity_poly.pdbx_strand_id
1 'polypeptide(L)'
;MELDRFDKQILEILTHEDVNLNELSERINLSVSSVHRRIKHLIDTNVMTNVRRDINYQKLGFSLHVLLQVSLSKHDSDTFAKFLEELENIPEVINAFLVTGQSADFIVEVVALDMENYSQILLSRIGKIEHVVALHSSFVIKEYNVFNCSGLLNKV
;
A
#
# COMPACT_ATOMS: atom_id res chain seq x y z
N MET A 1 7.24 12.92 -18.17
CA MET A 1 6.48 12.18 -19.20
C MET A 1 5.12 12.85 -19.31
N GLU A 2 4.68 13.19 -20.50
CA GLU A 2 3.37 13.80 -20.72
C GLU A 2 2.35 12.70 -21.01
N LEU A 3 1.31 12.60 -20.17
CA LEU A 3 0.21 11.65 -20.34
C LEU A 3 -0.78 12.21 -21.36
N ASP A 4 -1.06 11.45 -22.40
CA ASP A 4 -2.09 11.84 -23.35
C ASP A 4 -3.51 11.56 -22.81
N ARG A 5 -4.52 11.98 -23.56
CA ARG A 5 -5.93 11.80 -23.21
C ARG A 5 -6.30 10.33 -22.94
N PHE A 6 -5.77 9.41 -23.75
CA PHE A 6 -6.08 8.00 -23.62
C PHE A 6 -5.41 7.36 -22.42
N ASP A 7 -4.17 7.77 -22.09
CA ASP A 7 -3.47 7.30 -20.90
C ASP A 7 -4.22 7.72 -19.63
N LYS A 8 -4.72 8.96 -19.58
CA LYS A 8 -5.54 9.46 -18.47
C LYS A 8 -6.85 8.68 -18.33
N GLN A 9 -7.54 8.38 -19.44
CA GLN A 9 -8.76 7.57 -19.42
C GLN A 9 -8.50 6.14 -18.93
N ILE A 10 -7.40 5.50 -19.38
CA ILE A 10 -7.00 4.17 -18.91
C ILE A 10 -6.79 4.19 -17.41
N LEU A 11 -5.99 5.13 -16.90
CA LEU A 11 -5.71 5.27 -15.47
C LEU A 11 -6.99 5.52 -14.65
N GLU A 12 -7.87 6.38 -15.13
CA GLU A 12 -9.14 6.70 -14.47
C GLU A 12 -10.02 5.45 -14.32
N ILE A 13 -10.22 4.70 -15.40
CA ILE A 13 -11.06 3.50 -15.38
C ILE A 13 -10.44 2.43 -14.46
N LEU A 14 -9.14 2.12 -14.65
CA LEU A 14 -8.46 1.05 -13.90
C LEU A 14 -8.27 1.38 -12.41
N THR A 15 -8.36 2.64 -12.03
CA THR A 15 -8.31 3.03 -10.60
C THR A 15 -9.63 2.75 -9.89
N HIS A 16 -10.76 2.77 -10.61
CA HIS A 16 -12.09 2.63 -10.02
C HIS A 16 -12.72 1.26 -10.24
N GLU A 17 -12.29 0.55 -11.29
CA GLU A 17 -12.96 -0.66 -11.74
C GLU A 17 -11.95 -1.73 -12.17
N ASP A 18 -12.26 -3.00 -11.88
CA ASP A 18 -11.53 -4.16 -12.41
C ASP A 18 -12.18 -4.58 -13.75
N VAL A 19 -11.74 -3.98 -14.84
CA VAL A 19 -12.23 -4.24 -16.18
C VAL A 19 -11.22 -5.03 -17.00
N ASN A 20 -11.70 -5.92 -17.89
CA ASN A 20 -10.81 -6.63 -18.82
C ASN A 20 -10.40 -5.75 -20.01
N LEU A 21 -9.37 -6.19 -20.75
CA LEU A 21 -8.82 -5.42 -21.87
C LEU A 21 -9.84 -5.15 -22.99
N ASN A 22 -10.77 -6.07 -23.26
CA ASN A 22 -11.79 -5.89 -24.29
C ASN A 22 -12.76 -4.79 -23.90
N GLU A 23 -13.28 -4.85 -22.65
CA GLU A 23 -14.17 -3.84 -22.11
C GLU A 23 -13.50 -2.46 -22.07
N LEU A 24 -12.25 -2.40 -21.62
CA LEU A 24 -11.49 -1.15 -21.60
C LEU A 24 -11.30 -0.59 -23.02
N SER A 25 -11.00 -1.45 -24.01
CA SER A 25 -10.85 -1.04 -25.42
C SER A 25 -12.13 -0.44 -26.01
N GLU A 26 -13.27 -1.01 -25.69
CA GLU A 26 -14.58 -0.51 -26.12
C GLU A 26 -14.88 0.85 -25.49
N ARG A 27 -14.67 1.01 -24.17
CA ARG A 27 -14.95 2.25 -23.44
C ARG A 27 -14.12 3.45 -23.93
N ILE A 28 -12.84 3.23 -24.27
CA ILE A 28 -11.96 4.31 -24.73
C ILE A 28 -11.84 4.40 -26.25
N ASN A 29 -12.55 3.54 -26.97
CA ASN A 29 -12.59 3.49 -28.44
C ASN A 29 -11.19 3.32 -29.09
N LEU A 30 -10.42 2.36 -28.56
CA LEU A 30 -9.13 1.94 -29.10
C LEU A 30 -9.11 0.44 -29.34
N SER A 31 -8.20 -0.05 -30.19
CA SER A 31 -7.98 -1.50 -30.33
C SER A 31 -7.38 -2.10 -29.05
N VAL A 32 -7.70 -3.36 -28.76
CA VAL A 32 -7.15 -4.10 -27.61
C VAL A 32 -5.61 -4.09 -27.60
N SER A 33 -4.98 -4.21 -28.77
CA SER A 33 -3.51 -4.13 -28.90
C SER A 33 -2.95 -2.75 -28.54
N SER A 34 -3.67 -1.68 -28.89
CA SER A 34 -3.29 -0.32 -28.53
C SER A 34 -3.41 -0.09 -27.03
N VAL A 35 -4.49 -0.58 -26.41
CA VAL A 35 -4.70 -0.52 -24.95
C VAL A 35 -3.59 -1.27 -24.22
N HIS A 36 -3.33 -2.51 -24.61
CA HIS A 36 -2.28 -3.34 -24.02
C HIS A 36 -0.91 -2.66 -24.08
N ARG A 37 -0.54 -2.07 -25.23
CA ARG A 37 0.72 -1.35 -25.40
C ARG A 37 0.81 -0.14 -24.48
N ARG A 38 -0.29 0.61 -24.30
CA ARG A 38 -0.34 1.78 -23.42
C ARG A 38 -0.21 1.39 -21.94
N ILE A 39 -0.94 0.38 -21.50
CA ILE A 39 -0.83 -0.16 -20.14
C ILE A 39 0.60 -0.61 -19.86
N LYS A 40 1.20 -1.36 -20.79
CA LYS A 40 2.60 -1.77 -20.66
C LYS A 40 3.53 -0.56 -20.54
N HIS A 41 3.35 0.47 -21.36
CA HIS A 41 4.15 1.70 -21.28
C HIS A 41 3.99 2.41 -19.92
N LEU A 42 2.76 2.50 -19.40
CA LEU A 42 2.48 3.09 -18.07
C LEU A 42 3.16 2.31 -16.93
N ILE A 43 3.22 0.98 -17.05
CA ILE A 43 3.93 0.11 -16.10
C ILE A 43 5.45 0.28 -16.25
N ASP A 44 5.99 0.19 -17.46
CA ASP A 44 7.42 0.29 -17.74
C ASP A 44 8.01 1.65 -17.32
N THR A 45 7.17 2.69 -17.32
CA THR A 45 7.54 4.06 -16.87
C THR A 45 7.19 4.34 -15.41
N ASN A 46 6.76 3.34 -14.64
CA ASN A 46 6.35 3.45 -13.22
C ASN A 46 5.24 4.48 -12.95
N VAL A 47 4.45 4.85 -13.94
CA VAL A 47 3.24 5.67 -13.76
C VAL A 47 2.11 4.80 -13.17
N MET A 48 2.04 3.56 -13.61
CA MET A 48 1.18 2.55 -13.04
C MET A 48 2.04 1.47 -12.41
N THR A 49 1.86 1.25 -11.11
CA THR A 49 2.53 0.16 -10.38
C THR A 49 1.73 -1.14 -10.53
N ASN A 50 2.33 -2.27 -10.16
CA ASN A 50 1.64 -3.55 -10.18
C ASN A 50 0.32 -3.50 -9.43
N VAL A 51 -0.72 -4.09 -10.02
CA VAL A 51 -2.05 -4.20 -9.41
C VAL A 51 -1.93 -5.04 -8.14
N ARG A 52 -2.00 -4.39 -6.98
CA ARG A 52 -2.29 -5.09 -5.72
C ARG A 52 -3.80 -5.27 -5.65
N ARG A 53 -4.26 -6.51 -5.50
CA ARG A 53 -5.67 -6.78 -5.21
C ARG A 53 -5.92 -6.50 -3.75
N ASP A 54 -6.97 -5.76 -3.45
CA ASP A 54 -7.40 -5.54 -2.07
C ASP A 54 -7.90 -6.86 -1.47
N ILE A 55 -7.33 -7.21 -0.32
CA ILE A 55 -7.72 -8.41 0.42
C ILE A 55 -8.61 -7.99 1.58
N ASN A 56 -9.80 -8.57 1.65
CA ASN A 56 -10.65 -8.38 2.81
C ASN A 56 -10.15 -9.25 3.97
N TYR A 57 -9.27 -8.72 4.78
CA TYR A 57 -8.65 -9.42 5.91
C TYR A 57 -9.68 -9.88 6.94
N GLN A 58 -10.78 -9.16 7.14
CA GLN A 58 -11.86 -9.56 8.04
C GLN A 58 -12.52 -10.88 7.59
N LYS A 59 -12.69 -11.07 6.28
CA LYS A 59 -13.21 -12.34 5.73
C LYS A 59 -12.24 -13.50 5.90
N LEU A 60 -10.96 -13.23 6.09
CA LEU A 60 -9.93 -14.22 6.41
C LEU A 60 -9.81 -14.48 7.92
N GLY A 61 -10.60 -13.79 8.76
CA GLY A 61 -10.60 -13.97 10.21
C GLY A 61 -9.75 -12.97 10.99
N PHE A 62 -9.03 -12.05 10.32
CA PHE A 62 -8.29 -10.99 11.01
C PHE A 62 -9.27 -9.90 11.47
N SER A 63 -9.56 -9.86 12.76
CA SER A 63 -10.53 -8.92 13.33
C SER A 63 -9.94 -7.53 13.64
N LEU A 64 -8.62 -7.44 13.71
CA LEU A 64 -7.91 -6.19 14.01
C LEU A 64 -7.10 -5.73 12.82
N HIS A 65 -7.19 -4.43 12.53
CA HIS A 65 -6.29 -3.69 11.64
C HIS A 65 -5.68 -2.55 12.46
N VAL A 66 -4.37 -2.48 12.50
CA VAL A 66 -3.63 -1.58 13.39
C VAL A 66 -2.61 -0.78 12.59
N LEU A 67 -2.60 0.53 12.80
CA LEU A 67 -1.53 1.42 12.38
C LEU A 67 -0.56 1.58 13.54
N LEU A 68 0.60 0.94 13.44
CA LEU A 68 1.63 0.94 14.46
C LEU A 68 2.70 1.97 14.13
N GLN A 69 2.84 2.99 14.94
CA GLN A 69 3.94 3.94 14.86
C GLN A 69 5.16 3.34 15.56
N VAL A 70 6.30 3.32 14.87
CA VAL A 70 7.56 2.76 15.35
C VAL A 70 8.62 3.84 15.34
N SER A 71 9.33 3.99 16.47
CA SER A 71 10.49 4.88 16.57
C SER A 71 11.75 4.05 16.76
N LEU A 72 12.81 4.41 16.04
CA LEU A 72 14.11 3.77 16.13
C LEU A 72 15.13 4.66 16.84
N SER A 73 16.11 4.06 17.47
CA SER A 73 17.20 4.78 18.16
C SER A 73 18.29 5.29 17.22
N LYS A 74 18.28 4.83 15.95
CA LYS A 74 19.22 5.24 14.91
C LYS A 74 18.46 5.52 13.60
N HIS A 75 18.91 6.57 12.89
CA HIS A 75 18.23 7.11 11.69
C HIS A 75 19.17 7.05 10.48
N ASP A 76 19.83 5.92 10.26
CA ASP A 76 20.68 5.67 9.11
C ASP A 76 20.07 4.61 8.17
N SER A 77 20.50 4.61 6.92
CA SER A 77 19.96 3.74 5.87
C SER A 77 20.10 2.26 6.18
N ASP A 78 21.19 1.86 6.85
CA ASP A 78 21.45 0.46 7.16
C ASP A 78 20.51 -0.03 8.26
N THR A 79 20.26 0.80 9.27
CA THR A 79 19.29 0.51 10.35
C THR A 79 17.88 0.39 9.77
N PHE A 80 17.49 1.29 8.86
CA PHE A 80 16.17 1.22 8.22
C PHE A 80 16.02 -0.02 7.33
N ALA A 81 17.05 -0.36 6.56
CA ALA A 81 17.02 -1.54 5.71
C ALA A 81 16.87 -2.83 6.52
N LYS A 82 17.62 -2.99 7.61
CA LYS A 82 17.52 -4.13 8.52
C LYS A 82 16.15 -4.21 9.19
N PHE A 83 15.60 -3.08 9.63
CA PHE A 83 14.28 -3.05 10.22
C PHE A 83 13.20 -3.53 9.24
N LEU A 84 13.26 -3.09 7.97
CA LEU A 84 12.33 -3.53 6.93
C LEU A 84 12.50 -5.02 6.61
N GLU A 85 13.72 -5.54 6.55
CA GLU A 85 14.00 -6.97 6.34
C GLU A 85 13.38 -7.83 7.46
N GLU A 86 13.49 -7.39 8.72
CA GLU A 86 12.86 -8.07 9.86
C GLU A 86 11.32 -8.03 9.79
N LEU A 87 10.74 -6.90 9.32
CA LEU A 87 9.30 -6.80 9.12
C LEU A 87 8.78 -7.75 8.03
N GLU A 88 9.55 -7.99 6.96
CA GLU A 88 9.18 -8.94 5.89
C GLU A 88 9.00 -10.38 6.41
N ASN A 89 9.64 -10.73 7.52
CA ASN A 89 9.50 -12.03 8.18
C ASN A 89 8.27 -12.11 9.10
N ILE A 90 7.43 -11.07 9.18
CA ILE A 90 6.21 -11.02 9.98
C ILE A 90 5.00 -11.03 9.04
N PRO A 91 4.33 -12.19 8.82
CA PRO A 91 3.24 -12.29 7.82
C PRO A 91 2.06 -11.36 8.08
N GLU A 92 1.83 -10.98 9.32
CA GLU A 92 0.77 -10.08 9.75
C GLU A 92 1.07 -8.59 9.43
N VAL A 93 2.30 -8.26 9.05
CA VAL A 93 2.67 -6.93 8.54
C VAL A 93 2.31 -6.88 7.06
N ILE A 94 1.40 -5.99 6.71
CA ILE A 94 0.89 -5.87 5.34
C ILE A 94 1.46 -4.67 4.60
N ASN A 95 1.95 -3.65 5.32
CA ASN A 95 2.57 -2.46 4.74
C ASN A 95 3.48 -1.75 5.74
N ALA A 96 4.42 -0.94 5.23
CA ALA A 96 5.26 -0.06 6.04
C ALA A 96 5.58 1.24 5.29
N PHE A 97 5.52 2.36 5.98
CA PHE A 97 5.82 3.68 5.45
C PHE A 97 6.91 4.34 6.29
N LEU A 98 8.00 4.77 5.68
CA LEU A 98 8.93 5.70 6.31
C LEU A 98 8.29 7.09 6.31
N VAL A 99 8.21 7.72 7.47
CA VAL A 99 7.54 9.00 7.64
C VAL A 99 8.47 10.05 8.22
N THR A 100 8.12 11.31 8.07
CA THR A 100 8.85 12.44 8.64
C THR A 100 7.88 13.42 9.29
N GLY A 101 8.40 14.25 10.23
CA GLY A 101 7.62 15.32 10.86
C GLY A 101 6.88 14.91 12.14
N GLN A 102 7.06 13.68 12.63
CA GLN A 102 6.53 13.17 13.90
C GLN A 102 7.63 12.50 14.73
N SER A 103 7.26 12.01 15.92
CA SER A 103 8.16 11.25 16.79
C SER A 103 8.40 9.80 16.33
N ALA A 104 7.71 9.36 15.28
CA ALA A 104 7.86 8.02 14.69
C ALA A 104 8.65 8.08 13.39
N ASP A 105 9.45 7.04 13.14
CA ASP A 105 10.18 6.85 11.89
C ASP A 105 9.36 6.06 10.87
N PHE A 106 8.58 5.09 11.35
CA PHE A 106 7.74 4.24 10.50
C PHE A 106 6.29 4.21 10.99
N ILE A 107 5.37 4.10 10.03
CA ILE A 107 4.01 3.63 10.23
C ILE A 107 3.92 2.25 9.59
N VAL A 108 3.62 1.24 10.40
CA VAL A 108 3.51 -0.16 9.98
C VAL A 108 2.06 -0.58 10.08
N GLU A 109 1.51 -1.13 9.00
CA GLU A 109 0.16 -1.69 9.00
C GLU A 109 0.22 -3.16 9.38
N VAL A 110 -0.51 -3.51 10.44
CA VAL A 110 -0.55 -4.87 11.00
C VAL A 110 -1.99 -5.36 11.05
N VAL A 111 -2.23 -6.59 10.62
CA VAL A 111 -3.50 -7.29 10.82
C VAL A 111 -3.32 -8.38 11.86
N ALA A 112 -4.32 -8.61 12.70
CA ALA A 112 -4.27 -9.64 13.72
C ALA A 112 -5.64 -10.32 13.91
N LEU A 113 -5.62 -11.57 14.32
CA LEU A 113 -6.84 -12.35 14.59
C LEU A 113 -7.64 -11.75 15.74
N ASP A 114 -6.95 -11.40 16.80
CA ASP A 114 -7.51 -10.84 18.03
C ASP A 114 -6.45 -10.06 18.82
N MET A 115 -6.80 -9.55 19.99
CA MET A 115 -5.91 -8.76 20.84
C MET A 115 -4.74 -9.57 21.41
N GLU A 116 -4.94 -10.87 21.70
CA GLU A 116 -3.88 -11.74 22.20
C GLU A 116 -2.82 -11.98 21.11
N ASN A 117 -3.25 -12.30 19.90
CA ASN A 117 -2.38 -12.45 18.73
C ASN A 117 -1.62 -11.13 18.44
N TYR A 118 -2.33 -10.00 18.48
CA TYR A 118 -1.69 -8.69 18.30
C TYR A 118 -0.62 -8.41 19.36
N SER A 119 -0.93 -8.71 20.62
CA SER A 119 0.03 -8.53 21.72
C SER A 119 1.31 -9.38 21.52
N GLN A 120 1.17 -10.60 21.02
CA GLN A 120 2.32 -11.46 20.69
C GLN A 120 3.15 -10.88 19.54
N ILE A 121 2.51 -10.39 18.46
CA ILE A 121 3.20 -9.72 17.34
C ILE A 121 3.95 -8.50 17.83
N LEU A 122 3.29 -7.65 18.60
CA LEU A 122 3.85 -6.40 19.11
C LEU A 122 5.04 -6.64 20.04
N LEU A 123 4.87 -7.44 21.09
CA LEU A 123 5.86 -7.57 22.17
C LEU A 123 6.93 -8.62 21.87
N SER A 124 6.60 -9.68 21.13
CA SER A 124 7.51 -10.80 20.93
C SER A 124 8.22 -10.79 19.59
N ARG A 125 7.73 -9.99 18.63
CA ARG A 125 8.31 -9.88 17.29
C ARG A 125 8.76 -8.45 17.01
N ILE A 126 7.86 -7.49 16.76
CA ILE A 126 8.23 -6.12 16.36
C ILE A 126 9.03 -5.40 17.43
N GLY A 127 8.61 -5.49 18.70
CA GLY A 127 9.27 -4.84 19.82
C GLY A 127 10.64 -5.42 20.18
N LYS A 128 11.03 -6.56 19.59
CA LYS A 128 12.36 -7.16 19.75
C LYS A 128 13.31 -6.87 18.61
N ILE A 129 12.85 -6.22 17.55
CA ILE A 129 13.71 -5.79 16.45
C ILE A 129 14.73 -4.79 17.00
N GLU A 130 15.99 -4.97 16.61
CA GLU A 130 17.08 -4.11 17.05
C GLU A 130 16.79 -2.64 16.75
N HIS A 131 17.11 -1.75 17.66
CA HIS A 131 16.90 -0.31 17.60
C HIS A 131 15.46 0.18 17.75
N VAL A 132 14.45 -0.67 17.89
CA VAL A 132 13.09 -0.23 18.24
C VAL A 132 13.08 0.31 19.67
N VAL A 133 12.63 1.55 19.86
CA VAL A 133 12.61 2.25 21.16
C VAL A 133 11.22 2.66 21.62
N ALA A 134 10.29 2.88 20.68
CA ALA A 134 8.91 3.21 21.02
C ALA A 134 7.92 2.63 20.00
N LEU A 135 6.76 2.22 20.50
CA LEU A 135 5.66 1.65 19.73
C LEU A 135 4.34 2.29 20.19
N HIS A 136 3.58 2.84 19.23
CA HIS A 136 2.26 3.42 19.51
C HIS A 136 1.23 2.84 18.55
N SER A 137 0.24 2.13 19.10
CA SER A 137 -0.80 1.42 18.32
C SER A 137 -2.03 2.29 18.16
N SER A 138 -2.52 2.41 16.92
CA SER A 138 -3.82 3.01 16.61
C SER A 138 -4.69 1.97 15.90
N PHE A 139 -5.80 1.58 16.52
CA PHE A 139 -6.71 0.59 15.95
C PHE A 139 -7.65 1.26 14.94
N VAL A 140 -7.71 0.70 13.73
CA VAL A 140 -8.63 1.15 12.69
C VAL A 140 -10.04 0.70 13.04
N ILE A 141 -10.92 1.64 13.33
CA ILE A 141 -12.33 1.35 13.64
C ILE A 141 -13.11 1.09 12.35
N LYS A 142 -12.83 1.85 11.31
CA LYS A 142 -13.47 1.72 10.01
C LYS A 142 -12.60 2.32 8.91
N GLU A 143 -12.48 1.61 7.83
CA GLU A 143 -11.80 2.06 6.62
C GLU A 143 -12.80 2.71 5.66
N TYR A 144 -12.37 3.80 5.04
CA TYR A 144 -13.13 4.49 4.00
C TYR A 144 -12.25 4.63 2.77
N ASN A 145 -12.65 4.02 1.68
CA ASN A 145 -11.98 4.18 0.40
C ASN A 145 -12.41 5.50 -0.23
N VAL A 146 -11.51 6.48 -0.22
CA VAL A 146 -11.74 7.78 -0.86
C VAL A 146 -10.81 7.89 -2.06
N PHE A 147 -11.34 7.56 -3.24
CA PHE A 147 -10.60 7.66 -4.49
C PHE A 147 -11.01 8.93 -5.25
N ASN A 148 -10.03 9.78 -5.58
CA ASN A 148 -10.24 10.98 -6.39
C ASN A 148 -9.15 11.08 -7.47
N CYS A 149 -8.99 10.01 -8.25
CA CYS A 149 -7.97 9.93 -9.30
C CYS A 149 -8.19 10.97 -10.40
N SER A 150 -9.45 11.17 -10.83
CA SER A 150 -9.81 12.14 -11.87
C SER A 150 -9.34 13.56 -11.55
N GLY A 151 -9.48 13.96 -10.28
CA GLY A 151 -9.02 15.26 -9.81
C GLY A 151 -7.49 15.44 -9.88
N LEU A 152 -6.73 14.36 -9.70
CA LEU A 152 -5.26 14.37 -9.81
C LEU A 152 -4.81 14.37 -11.27
N LEU A 153 -5.43 13.54 -12.11
CA LEU A 153 -5.10 13.43 -13.54
C LEU A 153 -5.35 14.73 -14.32
N ASN A 154 -6.24 15.58 -13.84
CA ASN A 154 -6.48 16.91 -14.44
C ASN A 154 -5.41 17.95 -14.09
N LYS A 155 -4.50 17.64 -13.14
CA LYS A 155 -3.42 18.56 -12.73
C LYS A 155 -2.07 18.25 -13.40
N VAL A 156 -1.97 17.14 -14.10
CA VAL A 156 -0.82 16.69 -14.87
C VAL A 156 -1.23 16.49 -16.34
#